data_c5f25ce8ea75dea6acdf94db19c70d0d
#
_entry.id   c5f25ce8ea75dea6acdf94db19c70d0d
#
_cell.length_a   1.000
_cell.length_b   1.000
_cell.length_c   1.000
_cell.angle_alpha   90.00
_cell.angle_beta   90.00
_cell.angle_gamma   90.00
#
_symmetry.space_group_name_H-M   'P 1'
#
loop_
_entity.id
_entity.type
_entity.pdbx_description
1 polymer ?
#
loop_
_entity_poly.entity_id
_entity_poly.type
_entity_poly.pdbx_seq_one_letter_code
_entity_poly.pdbx_strand_id
1 'polypeptide(L)'
;MIIILGDRTEETVRIYFEKSQQPEIKKMLPQKAKSVEEAISDYRKTLLSDSTSYGRTINVDGDYIGDVWCYCIDKSDIPEAMLSFCIFEETYLNKGIATEAVSLFLKEIQEKYELKTIGAFTFSDNYASQRVLEKNKFQFFEEFIEDGKASKYYQLSLR
;
A
#
# COMPACT_ATOMS: atom_id res chain seq x y z
N MET A 1 -14.76 15.21 -6.75
CA MET A 1 -14.13 14.34 -5.75
C MET A 1 -12.64 14.70 -5.68
N ILE A 2 -12.19 15.11 -4.51
CA ILE A 2 -10.81 15.54 -4.29
C ILE A 2 -10.08 14.48 -3.48
N ILE A 3 -9.03 13.89 -4.06
CA ILE A 3 -8.22 12.85 -3.43
C ILE A 3 -6.90 13.46 -2.99
N ILE A 4 -6.59 13.36 -1.70
CA ILE A 4 -5.39 13.93 -1.11
C ILE A 4 -4.69 12.87 -0.26
N LEU A 5 -3.37 12.76 -0.42
CA LEU A 5 -2.56 11.96 0.49
C LEU A 5 -2.21 12.80 1.71
N GLY A 6 -2.38 12.23 2.89
CA GLY A 6 -2.09 12.90 4.15
C GLY A 6 -1.05 12.16 4.97
N ASP A 7 -0.61 12.79 6.05
CA ASP A 7 0.35 12.18 6.96
C ASP A 7 -0.32 11.10 7.81
N ARG A 8 0.41 10.04 8.09
CA ARG A 8 0.01 9.08 9.10
C ARG A 8 0.26 9.67 10.48
N THR A 9 -0.61 9.31 11.42
CA THR A 9 -0.48 9.66 12.84
C THR A 9 -0.82 8.43 13.66
N GLU A 10 -0.57 8.47 14.97
CA GLU A 10 -0.99 7.36 15.84
C GLU A 10 -2.51 7.15 15.78
N GLU A 11 -3.27 8.24 15.64
CA GLU A 11 -4.73 8.17 15.51
C GLU A 11 -5.14 7.47 14.20
N THR A 12 -4.56 7.84 13.06
CA THR A 12 -4.90 7.18 11.79
C THR A 12 -4.47 5.71 11.79
N VAL A 13 -3.34 5.39 12.42
CA VAL A 13 -2.90 4.00 12.53
C VAL A 13 -3.89 3.17 13.35
N ARG A 14 -4.43 3.74 14.43
CA ARG A 14 -5.47 3.10 15.23
C ARG A 14 -6.72 2.83 14.39
N ILE A 15 -7.18 3.85 13.67
CA ILE A 15 -8.36 3.74 12.80
C ILE A 15 -8.14 2.67 11.74
N TYR A 16 -6.99 2.70 11.08
CA TYR A 16 -6.67 1.70 10.04
C TYR A 16 -6.69 0.28 10.62
N PHE A 17 -6.06 0.08 11.77
CA PHE A 17 -6.06 -1.24 12.41
C PHE A 17 -7.49 -1.73 12.68
N GLU A 18 -8.32 -0.89 13.26
CA GLU A 18 -9.71 -1.26 13.59
C GLU A 18 -10.53 -1.54 12.34
N LYS A 19 -10.45 -0.68 11.32
CA LYS A 19 -11.22 -0.83 10.08
C LYS A 19 -10.78 -2.04 9.27
N SER A 20 -9.50 -2.36 9.29
CA SER A 20 -8.95 -3.47 8.52
C SER A 20 -9.17 -4.84 9.19
N GLN A 21 -9.83 -4.90 10.35
CA GLN A 21 -10.25 -6.17 10.94
C GLN A 21 -11.45 -6.79 10.21
N GLN A 22 -12.09 -6.08 9.30
CA GLN A 22 -13.19 -6.60 8.50
C GLN A 22 -12.74 -7.86 7.74
N PRO A 23 -13.56 -8.94 7.72
CA PRO A 23 -13.14 -10.20 7.10
C PRO A 23 -12.71 -10.08 5.65
N GLU A 24 -13.39 -9.24 4.86
CA GLU A 24 -13.06 -9.04 3.45
C GLU A 24 -11.66 -8.45 3.27
N ILE A 25 -11.27 -7.55 4.17
CA ILE A 25 -9.95 -6.92 4.11
C ILE A 25 -8.87 -7.88 4.59
N LYS A 26 -9.11 -8.55 5.73
CA LYS A 26 -8.15 -9.54 6.25
C LYS A 26 -7.86 -10.66 5.26
N LYS A 27 -8.88 -11.06 4.50
CA LYS A 27 -8.74 -12.11 3.51
C LYS A 27 -7.78 -11.72 2.39
N MET A 28 -7.85 -10.46 1.94
CA MET A 28 -7.07 -9.97 0.81
C MET A 28 -5.74 -9.32 1.22
N LEU A 29 -5.65 -8.87 2.45
CA LEU A 29 -4.44 -8.18 2.95
C LEU A 29 -4.19 -8.59 4.40
N PRO A 30 -3.52 -9.73 4.62
CA PRO A 30 -3.21 -10.21 5.97
C PRO A 30 -2.35 -9.18 6.72
N GLN A 31 -2.70 -8.94 7.98
CA GLN A 31 -1.98 -7.98 8.80
C GLN A 31 -0.93 -8.65 9.68
N LYS A 32 0.21 -8.00 9.80
CA LYS A 32 1.29 -8.43 10.67
C LYS A 32 0.95 -8.10 12.13
N ALA A 33 0.47 -6.89 12.41
CA ALA A 33 0.15 -6.45 13.77
C ALA A 33 -1.09 -7.18 14.31
N LYS A 34 -1.02 -7.61 15.56
CA LYS A 34 -2.09 -8.36 16.21
C LYS A 34 -2.89 -7.52 17.19
N SER A 35 -2.44 -6.29 17.46
CA SER A 35 -3.10 -5.37 18.38
C SER A 35 -2.86 -3.93 17.93
N VAL A 36 -3.67 -3.00 18.45
CA VAL A 36 -3.48 -1.57 18.20
C VAL A 36 -2.11 -1.13 18.70
N GLU A 37 -1.70 -1.61 19.87
CA GLU A 37 -0.41 -1.26 20.46
C GLU A 37 0.75 -1.71 19.57
N GLU A 38 0.66 -2.90 19.00
CA GLU A 38 1.68 -3.40 18.08
C GLU A 38 1.70 -2.58 16.79
N ALA A 39 0.53 -2.23 16.26
CA ALA A 39 0.43 -1.41 15.06
C ALA A 39 1.05 -0.02 15.29
N ILE A 40 0.81 0.60 16.43
CA ILE A 40 1.38 1.90 16.78
C ILE A 40 2.90 1.78 16.96
N SER A 41 3.36 0.71 17.60
CA SER A 41 4.79 0.46 17.76
C SER A 41 5.48 0.32 16.41
N ASP A 42 4.90 -0.43 15.49
CA ASP A 42 5.44 -0.59 14.13
C ASP A 42 5.45 0.76 13.40
N TYR A 43 4.39 1.54 13.53
CA TYR A 43 4.34 2.87 12.93
C TYR A 43 5.46 3.78 13.45
N ARG A 44 5.72 3.79 14.75
CA ARG A 44 6.78 4.61 15.33
C ARG A 44 8.15 4.28 14.74
N LYS A 45 8.39 3.01 14.41
CA LYS A 45 9.63 2.58 13.77
C LYS A 45 9.78 3.18 12.37
N THR A 46 8.68 3.47 11.68
CA THR A 46 8.73 4.08 10.34
C THR A 46 9.18 5.54 10.38
N LEU A 47 9.18 6.17 11.55
CA LEU A 47 9.62 7.55 11.73
C LEU A 47 11.12 7.69 11.96
N LEU A 48 11.81 6.57 12.15
CA LEU A 48 13.26 6.55 12.35
C LEU A 48 13.99 6.75 11.02
N SER A 49 15.18 7.32 11.07
CA SER A 49 15.95 7.66 9.86
C SER A 49 16.39 6.42 9.06
N ASP A 50 16.49 5.26 9.70
CA ASP A 50 16.87 4.00 9.05
C ASP A 50 15.67 3.16 8.62
N SER A 51 14.47 3.72 8.67
CA SER A 51 13.26 3.00 8.28
C SER A 51 13.31 2.56 6.81
N THR A 52 12.80 1.35 6.56
CA THR A 52 12.64 0.80 5.22
C THR A 52 11.17 0.83 4.76
N SER A 53 10.34 1.59 5.47
CA SER A 53 8.91 1.74 5.16
C SER A 53 8.49 3.19 5.21
N TYR A 54 7.53 3.56 4.35
CA TYR A 54 6.98 4.90 4.28
C TYR A 54 5.54 4.82 3.80
N GLY A 55 4.63 5.50 4.45
CA GLY A 55 3.21 5.45 4.09
C GLY A 55 2.50 6.77 4.23
N ARG A 56 1.36 6.85 3.55
CA ARG A 56 0.49 8.01 3.55
C ARG A 56 -0.95 7.56 3.75
N THR A 57 -1.79 8.45 4.26
CA THR A 57 -3.23 8.22 4.31
C THR A 57 -3.88 8.65 3.01
N ILE A 58 -4.99 7.97 2.65
CA ILE A 58 -5.80 8.33 1.49
C ILE A 58 -7.05 9.03 2.01
N ASN A 59 -7.28 10.25 1.55
CA ASN A 59 -8.42 11.07 1.98
C ASN A 59 -9.20 11.52 0.77
N VAL A 60 -10.54 11.42 0.86
CA VAL A 60 -11.46 11.84 -0.19
C VAL A 60 -12.39 12.88 0.39
N ASP A 61 -12.36 14.10 -0.15
CA ASP A 61 -13.18 15.21 0.32
C ASP A 61 -13.08 15.42 1.84
N GLY A 62 -11.87 15.17 2.40
CA GLY A 62 -11.60 15.32 3.82
C GLY A 62 -11.81 14.07 4.66
N ASP A 63 -12.39 13.01 4.12
CA ASP A 63 -12.64 11.76 4.85
C ASP A 63 -11.47 10.79 4.68
N TYR A 64 -10.96 10.28 5.79
CA TYR A 64 -9.91 9.28 5.79
C TYR A 64 -10.50 7.90 5.44
N ILE A 65 -10.04 7.30 4.34
CA ILE A 65 -10.65 6.08 3.79
C ILE A 65 -9.68 4.93 3.55
N GLY A 66 -8.40 5.13 3.71
CA GLY A 66 -7.44 4.06 3.46
C GLY A 66 -6.01 4.53 3.56
N ASP A 67 -5.08 3.63 3.28
CA ASP A 67 -3.65 3.90 3.30
C ASP A 67 -2.98 3.38 2.04
N VAL A 68 -1.87 4.02 1.67
CA VAL A 68 -0.95 3.54 0.64
C VAL A 68 0.47 3.63 1.22
N TRP A 69 1.28 2.59 1.01
CA TRP A 69 2.61 2.56 1.61
C TRP A 69 3.58 1.76 0.76
N CYS A 70 4.86 2.01 0.98
CA CYS A 70 5.93 1.17 0.45
C CYS A 70 6.75 0.62 1.61
N TYR A 71 7.35 -0.53 1.38
CA TYR A 71 8.12 -1.26 2.37
C TYR A 71 9.29 -1.99 1.70
N CYS A 72 10.19 -2.56 2.48
CA CYS A 72 11.41 -3.16 1.97
C CYS A 72 12.18 -2.19 1.07
N ILE A 73 12.23 -0.92 1.47
CA ILE A 73 12.96 0.10 0.71
C ILE A 73 14.44 -0.22 0.78
N ASP A 74 15.03 -0.48 -0.38
CA ASP A 74 16.45 -0.81 -0.52
C ASP A 74 17.11 0.34 -1.29
N LYS A 75 18.09 0.98 -0.66
CA LYS A 75 18.81 2.14 -1.22
C LYS A 75 20.18 1.76 -1.77
N SER A 76 20.43 0.47 -2.00
CA SER A 76 21.68 -0.03 -2.55
C SER A 76 21.83 0.32 -4.04
N ASP A 77 22.71 -0.40 -4.75
CA ASP A 77 23.02 -0.11 -6.16
C ASP A 77 21.82 -0.15 -7.08
N ILE A 78 20.81 -0.97 -6.75
CA ILE A 78 19.54 -1.03 -7.49
C ILE A 78 18.42 -0.67 -6.53
N PRO A 79 18.14 0.63 -6.34
CA PRO A 79 17.11 1.06 -5.39
C PRO A 79 15.74 0.54 -5.77
N GLU A 80 15.10 -0.16 -4.84
CA GLU A 80 13.77 -0.74 -5.08
C GLU A 80 12.94 -0.75 -3.81
N ALA A 81 11.63 -0.95 -3.96
CA ALA A 81 10.71 -1.07 -2.84
C ALA A 81 9.49 -1.87 -3.27
N MET A 82 8.68 -2.25 -2.30
CA MET A 82 7.39 -2.91 -2.51
C MET A 82 6.27 -1.94 -2.19
N LEU A 83 5.17 -2.03 -2.93
CA LEU A 83 3.98 -1.19 -2.77
C LEU A 83 2.82 -2.00 -2.22
N SER A 84 2.05 -1.39 -1.33
CA SER A 84 0.76 -1.93 -0.90
C SER A 84 -0.23 -0.79 -0.66
N PHE A 85 -1.52 -1.10 -0.68
CA PHE A 85 -2.57 -0.12 -0.46
C PHE A 85 -3.85 -0.83 -0.02
N CYS A 86 -4.70 -0.08 0.68
CA CYS A 86 -6.00 -0.61 1.12
C CYS A 86 -6.98 0.53 1.31
N ILE A 87 -8.17 0.39 0.73
CA ILE A 87 -9.33 1.25 1.05
C ILE A 87 -10.22 0.44 1.96
N PHE A 88 -10.50 0.94 3.16
CA PHE A 88 -11.28 0.21 4.15
C PHE A 88 -12.75 0.64 4.22
N GLU A 89 -13.15 1.65 3.44
CA GLU A 89 -14.54 2.11 3.38
C GLU A 89 -15.20 1.61 2.10
N GLU A 90 -16.16 0.70 2.25
CA GLU A 90 -16.83 0.04 1.12
C GLU A 90 -17.46 1.02 0.14
N THR A 91 -18.01 2.13 0.64
CA THR A 91 -18.68 3.14 -0.22
C THR A 91 -17.73 3.80 -1.21
N TYR A 92 -16.43 3.71 -1.00
CA TYR A 92 -15.42 4.31 -1.88
C TYR A 92 -14.76 3.31 -2.83
N LEU A 93 -15.18 2.04 -2.80
CA LEU A 93 -14.64 1.02 -3.70
C LEU A 93 -15.19 1.17 -5.12
N ASN A 94 -14.42 0.72 -6.10
CA ASN A 94 -14.80 0.71 -7.52
C ASN A 94 -15.10 2.10 -8.11
N LYS A 95 -14.42 3.12 -7.61
CA LYS A 95 -14.58 4.51 -8.08
C LYS A 95 -13.28 5.12 -8.62
N GLY A 96 -12.26 4.30 -8.81
CA GLY A 96 -10.97 4.77 -9.32
C GLY A 96 -10.10 5.49 -8.28
N ILE A 97 -10.52 5.51 -7.02
CA ILE A 97 -9.80 6.24 -5.96
C ILE A 97 -8.44 5.61 -5.68
N ALA A 98 -8.38 4.28 -5.55
CA ALA A 98 -7.11 3.60 -5.30
C ALA A 98 -6.13 3.82 -6.45
N THR A 99 -6.61 3.79 -7.69
CA THR A 99 -5.78 4.04 -8.87
C THR A 99 -5.14 5.42 -8.80
N GLU A 100 -5.92 6.46 -8.48
CA GLU A 100 -5.40 7.82 -8.37
C GLU A 100 -4.47 7.98 -7.17
N ALA A 101 -4.83 7.43 -6.02
CA ALA A 101 -4.00 7.49 -4.82
C ALA A 101 -2.64 6.84 -5.06
N VAL A 102 -2.60 5.68 -5.71
CA VAL A 102 -1.34 5.02 -6.06
C VAL A 102 -0.53 5.88 -7.02
N SER A 103 -1.16 6.49 -8.01
CA SER A 103 -0.49 7.40 -8.95
C SER A 103 0.17 8.57 -8.21
N LEU A 104 -0.54 9.20 -7.28
CA LEU A 104 -0.01 10.30 -6.48
C LEU A 104 1.16 9.83 -5.60
N PHE A 105 1.02 8.67 -4.99
CA PHE A 105 2.05 8.11 -4.12
C PHE A 105 3.33 7.76 -4.88
N LEU A 106 3.18 7.18 -6.08
CA LEU A 106 4.33 6.84 -6.92
C LEU A 106 5.15 8.09 -7.27
N LYS A 107 4.50 9.21 -7.56
CA LYS A 107 5.20 10.48 -7.81
C LYS A 107 5.97 10.93 -6.57
N GLU A 108 5.34 10.83 -5.41
CA GLU A 108 5.96 11.26 -4.15
C GLU A 108 7.20 10.42 -3.80
N ILE A 109 7.12 9.10 -3.90
CA ILE A 109 8.24 8.24 -3.53
C ILE A 109 9.38 8.29 -4.53
N GLN A 110 9.11 8.57 -5.81
CA GLN A 110 10.16 8.78 -6.80
C GLN A 110 11.02 9.99 -6.46
N GLU A 111 10.40 11.05 -5.97
CA GLU A 111 11.13 12.25 -5.54
C GLU A 111 11.89 12.00 -4.24
N LYS A 112 11.31 11.20 -3.35
CA LYS A 112 11.87 10.98 -2.01
C LYS A 112 13.03 9.97 -2.00
N TYR A 113 12.96 8.90 -2.79
CA TYR A 113 13.89 7.76 -2.69
C TYR A 113 14.68 7.43 -3.94
N GLU A 114 14.44 8.10 -5.04
CA GLU A 114 15.12 7.83 -6.32
C GLU A 114 15.08 6.35 -6.73
N LEU A 115 13.95 5.68 -6.51
CA LEU A 115 13.79 4.26 -6.79
C LEU A 115 13.87 3.98 -8.29
N LYS A 116 14.44 2.83 -8.66
CA LYS A 116 14.47 2.35 -10.06
C LYS A 116 13.30 1.45 -10.37
N THR A 117 12.92 0.60 -9.44
CA THR A 117 11.79 -0.30 -9.62
C THR A 117 10.94 -0.34 -8.35
N ILE A 118 9.66 -0.64 -8.54
CA ILE A 118 8.78 -0.91 -7.43
C ILE A 118 7.94 -2.15 -7.78
N GLY A 119 7.83 -3.07 -6.83
CA GLY A 119 7.08 -4.29 -6.99
C GLY A 119 5.81 -4.27 -6.16
N ALA A 120 4.89 -5.17 -6.47
CA ALA A 120 3.67 -5.34 -5.69
C ALA A 120 3.19 -6.78 -5.80
N PHE A 121 2.82 -7.36 -4.65
CA PHE A 121 2.17 -8.67 -4.61
C PHE A 121 0.67 -8.48 -4.43
N THR A 122 -0.10 -9.37 -5.03
CA THR A 122 -1.53 -9.46 -4.78
C THR A 122 -1.97 -10.91 -4.89
N PHE A 123 -2.96 -11.32 -4.12
CA PHE A 123 -3.53 -12.65 -4.33
C PHE A 123 -4.16 -12.73 -5.72
N SER A 124 -4.09 -13.91 -6.34
CA SER A 124 -4.51 -14.09 -7.72
C SER A 124 -6.01 -13.85 -7.93
N ASP A 125 -6.81 -13.95 -6.87
CA ASP A 125 -8.25 -13.66 -6.93
C ASP A 125 -8.61 -12.21 -6.55
N ASN A 126 -7.62 -11.38 -6.27
CA ASN A 126 -7.84 -9.96 -5.97
C ASN A 126 -7.80 -9.12 -7.25
N TYR A 127 -8.85 -9.22 -8.04
CA TYR A 127 -8.90 -8.56 -9.35
C TYR A 127 -8.92 -7.04 -9.25
N ALA A 128 -9.50 -6.49 -8.20
CA ALA A 128 -9.55 -5.05 -8.00
C ALA A 128 -8.14 -4.47 -7.84
N SER A 129 -7.28 -5.10 -7.02
CA SER A 129 -5.90 -4.66 -6.86
C SER A 129 -5.09 -4.82 -8.14
N GLN A 130 -5.32 -5.90 -8.88
CA GLN A 130 -4.64 -6.11 -10.16
C GLN A 130 -4.96 -4.99 -11.15
N ARG A 131 -6.22 -4.56 -11.21
CA ARG A 131 -6.60 -3.45 -12.08
C ARG A 131 -5.95 -2.14 -11.69
N VAL A 132 -5.84 -1.87 -10.39
CA VAL A 132 -5.14 -0.67 -9.90
C VAL A 132 -3.68 -0.67 -10.34
N LEU A 133 -3.01 -1.81 -10.19
CA LEU A 133 -1.61 -1.95 -10.59
C LEU A 133 -1.45 -1.78 -12.11
N GLU A 134 -2.29 -2.44 -12.90
CA GLU A 134 -2.22 -2.37 -14.36
C GLU A 134 -2.48 -0.94 -14.87
N LYS A 135 -3.46 -0.24 -14.29
CA LYS A 135 -3.73 1.16 -14.66
C LYS A 135 -2.58 2.09 -14.30
N ASN A 136 -1.74 1.72 -13.34
CA ASN A 136 -0.54 2.46 -12.99
C ASN A 136 0.71 1.94 -13.71
N LYS A 137 0.52 1.18 -14.79
CA LYS A 137 1.59 0.69 -15.68
C LYS A 137 2.46 -0.40 -15.09
N PHE A 138 2.06 -1.00 -13.98
CA PHE A 138 2.74 -2.19 -13.49
C PHE A 138 2.51 -3.33 -14.48
N GLN A 139 3.54 -4.13 -14.68
CA GLN A 139 3.47 -5.28 -15.57
C GLN A 139 3.48 -6.57 -14.76
N PHE A 140 2.66 -7.52 -15.17
CA PHE A 140 2.65 -8.85 -14.57
C PHE A 140 4.01 -9.51 -14.79
N PHE A 141 4.59 -10.05 -13.72
CA PHE A 141 5.89 -10.68 -13.77
C PHE A 141 5.78 -12.20 -13.61
N GLU A 142 5.12 -12.67 -12.55
CA GLU A 142 4.96 -14.10 -12.32
C GLU A 142 3.79 -14.40 -11.38
N GLU A 143 3.29 -15.64 -11.45
CA GLU A 143 2.33 -16.18 -10.51
C GLU A 143 2.99 -17.31 -9.73
N PHE A 144 2.72 -17.38 -8.44
CA PHE A 144 3.32 -18.41 -7.57
C PHE A 144 2.33 -18.81 -6.49
N ILE A 145 2.62 -19.93 -5.84
CA ILE A 145 1.80 -20.41 -4.72
C ILE A 145 2.62 -20.31 -3.45
N GLU A 146 2.06 -19.66 -2.43
CA GLU A 146 2.69 -19.53 -1.12
C GLU A 146 1.65 -19.87 -0.07
N ASP A 147 2.00 -20.79 0.83
CA ASP A 147 1.09 -21.30 1.88
C ASP A 147 -0.25 -21.74 1.32
N GLY A 148 -0.22 -22.41 0.15
CA GLY A 148 -1.43 -22.95 -0.48
C GLY A 148 -2.29 -21.92 -1.20
N LYS A 149 -1.86 -20.66 -1.28
CA LYS A 149 -2.61 -19.60 -1.93
C LYS A 149 -1.85 -19.02 -3.12
N ALA A 150 -2.55 -18.89 -4.26
CA ALA A 150 -1.97 -18.33 -5.47
C ALA A 150 -1.83 -16.81 -5.36
N SER A 151 -0.68 -16.29 -5.74
CA SER A 151 -0.35 -14.88 -5.70
C SER A 151 0.33 -14.46 -6.99
N LYS A 152 0.19 -13.19 -7.34
CA LYS A 152 0.82 -12.59 -8.52
C LYS A 152 1.79 -11.50 -8.10
N TYR A 153 2.92 -11.44 -8.77
CA TYR A 153 3.90 -10.38 -8.60
C TYR A 153 3.89 -9.47 -9.82
N TYR A 154 3.80 -8.17 -9.56
CA TYR A 154 3.82 -7.12 -10.56
C TYR A 154 5.01 -6.22 -10.33
N GLN A 155 5.50 -5.59 -11.38
CA GLN A 155 6.67 -4.72 -11.29
C GLN A 155 6.49 -3.49 -12.17
N LEU A 156 6.97 -2.35 -11.69
CA LEU A 156 6.99 -1.09 -12.43
C LEU A 156 8.43 -0.58 -12.48
N SER A 157 8.91 -0.29 -13.67
CA SER A 157 10.20 0.39 -13.85
C SER A 157 9.97 1.89 -13.79
N LEU A 158 10.67 2.58 -12.89
CA LEU A 158 10.49 4.02 -12.66
C LEU A 158 11.50 4.86 -13.45
N ARG A 159 12.61 4.23 -13.89
CA ARG A 159 13.67 4.94 -14.60
C ARG A 159 14.24 4.12 -15.75
#